data_c6892c88e471e770b5d98920dceba764
#
_entry.id   c6892c88e471e770b5d98920dceba764
#
_cell.length_a   1.000
_cell.length_b   1.000
_cell.length_c   1.000
_cell.angle_alpha   90.00
_cell.angle_beta   90.00
_cell.angle_gamma   90.00
#
_symmetry.space_group_name_H-M   'P 1'
#
loop_
_entity.id
_entity.type
_entity.pdbx_description
1 polymer ?
#
loop_
_entity_poly.entity_id
_entity_poly.type
_entity_poly.pdbx_seq_one_letter_code
_entity_poly.pdbx_strand_id
1 'polypeptide(L)'
;HYEDLRRQAAREIGELDFDGFGIGGALDKETLGTIIGWVVDELPEDKPRHLLGIGEPLDLFVGAENGADTFDCVAPTRNARNSALLTVEGRFNVSNAYSRGNSDPIDHECDCYTCVNYSQGYLHHAYKANELIFPTLASIHNLRFTVHLVDQIREHMLAGTYFDFKRDWVSRFTTGRYAKTT
;
A
#
# COMPACT_ATOMS: atom_id res chain seq x y z
N HIS A 1 -4.27 14.55 -17.12
CA HIS A 1 -2.92 14.64 -17.68
C HIS A 1 -2.53 16.08 -18.08
N TYR A 2 -3.41 17.10 -17.91
CA TYR A 2 -3.16 18.50 -18.26
C TYR A 2 -2.86 19.28 -16.97
N GLU A 3 -1.63 19.79 -16.83
CA GLU A 3 -1.17 20.47 -15.61
C GLU A 3 -2.01 21.72 -15.32
N ASP A 4 -2.26 22.55 -16.34
CA ASP A 4 -3.02 23.80 -16.24
C ASP A 4 -4.44 23.56 -15.68
N LEU A 5 -5.13 22.53 -16.20
CA LEU A 5 -6.47 22.16 -15.73
C LEU A 5 -6.45 21.57 -14.30
N ARG A 6 -5.42 20.77 -13.96
CA ARG A 6 -5.26 20.21 -12.62
C ARG A 6 -5.02 21.31 -11.59
N ARG A 7 -4.11 22.24 -11.88
CA ARG A 7 -3.82 23.38 -11.01
C ARG A 7 -5.00 24.32 -10.89
N GLN A 8 -5.71 24.61 -11.98
CA GLN A 8 -6.92 25.43 -11.95
C GLN A 8 -7.99 24.79 -11.06
N ALA A 9 -8.30 23.51 -11.26
CA ALA A 9 -9.30 22.80 -10.45
C ALA A 9 -8.91 22.73 -8.97
N ALA A 10 -7.62 22.54 -8.67
CA ALA A 10 -7.13 22.51 -7.29
C ALA A 10 -7.29 23.88 -6.60
N ARG A 11 -6.98 24.99 -7.29
CA ARG A 11 -7.23 26.37 -6.77
C ARG A 11 -8.70 26.60 -6.49
N GLU A 12 -9.57 26.34 -7.48
CA GLU A 12 -11.01 26.58 -7.37
C GLU A 12 -11.64 25.76 -6.22
N ILE A 13 -11.22 24.49 -6.04
CA ILE A 13 -11.69 23.64 -4.95
C ILE A 13 -11.05 24.04 -3.61
N GLY A 14 -9.78 24.46 -3.61
CA GLY A 14 -9.05 24.89 -2.42
C GLY A 14 -9.61 26.15 -1.79
N GLU A 15 -10.31 27.00 -2.55
CA GLU A 15 -11.01 28.19 -2.06
C GLU A 15 -12.34 27.84 -1.33
N LEU A 16 -12.82 26.60 -1.45
CA LEU A 16 -14.02 26.15 -0.76
C LEU A 16 -13.70 25.76 0.68
N ASP A 17 -14.61 26.03 1.61
CA ASP A 17 -14.42 25.77 3.04
C ASP A 17 -14.69 24.29 3.38
N PHE A 18 -13.86 23.39 2.85
CA PHE A 18 -13.86 21.97 3.19
C PHE A 18 -12.80 21.66 4.25
N ASP A 19 -13.04 20.60 5.05
CA ASP A 19 -12.10 20.12 6.08
C ASP A 19 -10.91 19.34 5.48
N GLY A 20 -10.97 18.95 4.22
CA GLY A 20 -9.92 18.21 3.51
C GLY A 20 -10.24 18.02 2.04
N PHE A 21 -9.26 17.53 1.26
CA PHE A 21 -9.36 17.47 -0.18
C PHE A 21 -8.97 16.07 -0.73
N GLY A 22 -9.75 15.59 -1.70
CA GLY A 22 -9.47 14.33 -2.40
C GLY A 22 -8.71 14.54 -3.71
N ILE A 23 -7.61 13.82 -3.90
CA ILE A 23 -6.82 13.80 -5.14
C ILE A 23 -7.15 12.49 -5.87
N GLY A 24 -7.73 12.61 -7.06
CA GLY A 24 -8.18 11.43 -7.83
C GLY A 24 -8.12 11.62 -9.32
N GLY A 25 -8.76 10.70 -10.05
CA GLY A 25 -8.84 10.67 -11.50
C GLY A 25 -7.88 9.65 -12.14
N ALA A 26 -7.60 9.79 -13.44
CA ALA A 26 -6.64 8.93 -14.13
C ALA A 26 -5.21 9.26 -13.66
N LEU A 27 -4.66 8.41 -12.82
CA LEU A 27 -3.31 8.52 -12.28
C LEU A 27 -2.49 7.34 -12.80
N ASP A 28 -1.60 7.60 -13.77
CA ASP A 28 -0.65 6.61 -14.25
C ASP A 28 0.55 6.55 -13.30
N LYS A 29 1.12 5.37 -13.11
CA LYS A 29 2.24 5.16 -12.17
C LYS A 29 3.45 6.06 -12.46
N GLU A 30 3.73 6.29 -13.74
CA GLU A 30 4.87 7.08 -14.18
C GLU A 30 4.71 8.58 -13.87
N THR A 31 3.49 9.08 -13.83
CA THR A 31 3.16 10.50 -13.61
C THR A 31 2.56 10.78 -12.25
N LEU A 32 2.35 9.74 -11.44
CA LEU A 32 1.65 9.82 -10.14
C LEU A 32 2.20 10.95 -9.25
N GLY A 33 3.49 10.95 -8.96
CA GLY A 33 4.12 11.96 -8.10
C GLY A 33 3.98 13.37 -8.66
N THR A 34 4.21 13.53 -9.97
CA THR A 34 4.08 14.82 -10.65
C THR A 34 2.67 15.39 -10.53
N ILE A 35 1.65 14.56 -10.80
CA ILE A 35 0.24 15.00 -10.72
C ILE A 35 -0.16 15.34 -9.30
N ILE A 36 0.27 14.55 -8.31
CA ILE A 36 0.01 14.87 -6.89
C ILE A 36 0.64 16.21 -6.53
N GLY A 37 1.91 16.43 -6.90
CA GLY A 37 2.62 17.69 -6.65
C GLY A 37 1.90 18.90 -7.23
N TRP A 38 1.44 18.85 -8.49
CA TRP A 38 0.66 19.93 -9.09
C TRP A 38 -0.59 20.31 -8.31
N VAL A 39 -1.27 19.34 -7.73
CA VAL A 39 -2.50 19.55 -6.96
C VAL A 39 -2.17 20.08 -5.56
N VAL A 40 -1.18 19.47 -4.91
CA VAL A 40 -0.77 19.81 -3.53
C VAL A 40 -0.22 21.23 -3.45
N ASP A 41 0.53 21.67 -4.47
CA ASP A 41 1.06 23.05 -4.56
C ASP A 41 -0.05 24.15 -4.48
N GLU A 42 -1.28 23.79 -4.88
CA GLU A 42 -2.40 24.72 -4.96
C GLU A 42 -3.42 24.58 -3.81
N LEU A 43 -3.31 23.50 -3.01
CA LEU A 43 -4.22 23.22 -1.89
C LEU A 43 -3.70 23.82 -0.57
N PRO A 44 -4.58 24.18 0.37
CA PRO A 44 -4.17 24.62 1.71
C PRO A 44 -3.29 23.59 2.42
N GLU A 45 -2.17 24.06 2.99
CA GLU A 45 -1.18 23.17 3.64
C GLU A 45 -1.70 22.59 4.97
N ASP A 46 -2.55 23.31 5.66
CA ASP A 46 -3.12 22.95 6.97
C ASP A 46 -4.31 21.99 6.88
N LYS A 47 -4.74 21.59 5.68
CA LYS A 47 -5.86 20.69 5.47
C LYS A 47 -5.40 19.34 4.89
N PRO A 48 -5.98 18.20 5.35
CA PRO A 48 -5.58 16.87 4.89
C PRO A 48 -5.89 16.65 3.40
N ARG A 49 -5.01 15.94 2.73
CA ARG A 49 -5.08 15.57 1.31
C ARG A 49 -5.19 14.06 1.20
N HIS A 50 -6.30 13.59 0.67
CA HIS A 50 -6.61 12.17 0.53
C HIS A 50 -6.36 11.68 -0.90
N LEU A 51 -5.47 10.70 -1.08
CA LEU A 51 -5.17 10.12 -2.38
C LEU A 51 -6.09 8.94 -2.67
N LEU A 52 -6.98 9.12 -3.65
CA LEU A 52 -8.07 8.19 -3.96
C LEU A 52 -7.60 6.98 -4.77
N GLY A 53 -7.91 5.77 -4.29
CA GLY A 53 -7.77 4.52 -5.02
C GLY A 53 -6.33 4.00 -5.17
N ILE A 54 -5.36 4.58 -4.48
CA ILE A 54 -3.94 4.22 -4.54
C ILE A 54 -3.51 3.50 -3.26
N GLY A 55 -2.93 2.30 -3.40
CA GLY A 55 -2.54 1.48 -2.24
C GLY A 55 -1.57 0.34 -2.57
N GLU A 56 -0.91 0.37 -3.73
CA GLU A 56 0.26 -0.49 -3.96
C GLU A 56 1.43 0.04 -3.12
N PRO A 57 2.23 -0.84 -2.47
CA PRO A 57 3.24 -0.41 -1.50
C PRO A 57 4.20 0.68 -2.01
N LEU A 58 4.70 0.57 -3.24
CA LEU A 58 5.62 1.57 -3.80
C LEU A 58 4.93 2.90 -4.10
N ASP A 59 3.65 2.86 -4.49
CA ASP A 59 2.87 4.06 -4.80
C ASP A 59 2.52 4.84 -3.52
N LEU A 60 2.44 4.17 -2.35
CA LEU A 60 2.26 4.83 -1.04
C LEU A 60 3.44 5.75 -0.70
N PHE A 61 4.67 5.30 -0.97
CA PHE A 61 5.85 6.16 -0.81
C PHE A 61 5.79 7.39 -1.72
N VAL A 62 5.44 7.17 -3.01
CA VAL A 62 5.32 8.27 -3.97
C VAL A 62 4.23 9.26 -3.54
N GLY A 63 3.07 8.77 -3.10
CA GLY A 63 1.99 9.61 -2.61
C GLY A 63 2.39 10.48 -1.42
N ALA A 64 2.98 9.85 -0.41
CA ALA A 64 3.41 10.56 0.80
C ALA A 64 4.51 11.60 0.52
N GLU A 65 5.51 11.27 -0.32
CA GLU A 65 6.57 12.22 -0.72
C GLU A 65 6.04 13.46 -1.43
N ASN A 66 4.91 13.34 -2.13
CA ASN A 66 4.31 14.43 -2.87
C ASN A 66 3.14 15.08 -2.12
N GLY A 67 2.99 14.82 -0.81
CA GLY A 67 2.09 15.54 0.08
C GLY A 67 0.69 14.94 0.24
N ALA A 68 0.49 13.65 -0.05
CA ALA A 68 -0.72 12.93 0.33
C ALA A 68 -0.63 12.47 1.79
N ASP A 69 -1.69 12.73 2.58
CA ASP A 69 -1.75 12.42 4.01
C ASP A 69 -2.46 11.09 4.30
N THR A 70 -3.47 10.75 3.50
CA THR A 70 -4.29 9.55 3.68
C THR A 70 -4.59 8.87 2.36
N PHE A 71 -4.93 7.57 2.42
CA PHE A 71 -5.11 6.71 1.26
C PHE A 71 -6.33 5.81 1.42
N ASP A 72 -6.97 5.44 0.31
CA ASP A 72 -7.89 4.30 0.24
C ASP A 72 -7.52 3.39 -0.93
N CYS A 73 -7.73 2.09 -0.77
CA CYS A 73 -7.54 1.16 -1.89
C CYS A 73 -8.21 -0.19 -1.66
N VAL A 74 -8.79 -0.75 -2.71
CA VAL A 74 -9.32 -2.13 -2.70
C VAL A 74 -8.23 -3.20 -2.90
N ALA A 75 -7.01 -2.81 -3.31
CA ALA A 75 -5.95 -3.75 -3.67
C ALA A 75 -5.59 -4.74 -2.56
N PRO A 76 -5.45 -4.37 -1.28
CA PRO A 76 -5.10 -5.31 -0.23
C PRO A 76 -6.06 -6.50 -0.15
N THR A 77 -7.36 -6.24 -0.07
CA THR A 77 -8.38 -7.29 0.03
C THR A 77 -8.64 -8.01 -1.29
N ARG A 78 -8.58 -7.31 -2.43
CA ARG A 78 -8.70 -7.92 -3.75
C ARG A 78 -7.56 -8.89 -4.02
N ASN A 79 -6.32 -8.51 -3.75
CA ASN A 79 -5.14 -9.35 -3.89
C ASN A 79 -5.22 -10.56 -2.95
N ALA A 80 -5.61 -10.36 -1.69
CA ALA A 80 -5.80 -11.42 -0.71
C ALA A 80 -6.76 -12.51 -1.20
N ARG A 81 -7.94 -12.12 -1.68
CA ARG A 81 -8.93 -13.08 -2.23
C ARG A 81 -8.40 -13.87 -3.44
N ASN A 82 -7.43 -13.32 -4.16
CA ASN A 82 -6.77 -13.97 -5.30
C ASN A 82 -5.43 -14.63 -4.91
N SER A 83 -5.25 -15.00 -3.65
CA SER A 83 -4.07 -15.68 -3.09
C SER A 83 -2.76 -14.87 -3.06
N ALA A 84 -2.78 -13.62 -3.47
CA ALA A 84 -1.59 -12.77 -3.47
C ALA A 84 -1.42 -12.08 -2.11
N LEU A 85 -0.34 -12.40 -1.41
CA LEU A 85 0.00 -11.91 -0.08
C LEU A 85 1.22 -11.00 -0.13
N LEU A 86 1.21 -9.96 0.68
CA LEU A 86 2.28 -8.96 0.77
C LEU A 86 3.24 -9.31 1.92
N THR A 87 4.53 -9.14 1.71
CA THR A 87 5.56 -9.22 2.75
C THR A 87 6.58 -8.12 2.53
N VAL A 88 7.44 -7.87 3.52
CA VAL A 88 8.58 -6.96 3.36
C VAL A 88 9.60 -7.42 2.31
N GLU A 89 9.56 -8.69 1.94
CA GLU A 89 10.43 -9.29 0.91
C GLU A 89 9.74 -9.46 -0.46
N GLY A 90 8.62 -8.79 -0.67
CA GLY A 90 7.88 -8.82 -1.93
C GLY A 90 6.48 -9.43 -1.82
N ARG A 91 5.89 -9.74 -2.97
CA ARG A 91 4.55 -10.32 -3.08
C ARG A 91 4.63 -11.77 -3.57
N PHE A 92 3.93 -12.67 -2.92
CA PHE A 92 3.83 -14.05 -3.37
C PHE A 92 2.39 -14.57 -3.42
N ASN A 93 2.17 -15.64 -4.18
CA ASN A 93 0.89 -16.34 -4.18
C ASN A 93 0.97 -17.56 -3.26
N VAL A 94 0.16 -17.59 -2.22
CA VAL A 94 0.10 -18.73 -1.29
C VAL A 94 -0.39 -20.03 -1.97
N SER A 95 -1.00 -19.92 -3.14
CA SER A 95 -1.41 -21.05 -3.98
C SER A 95 -0.23 -21.83 -4.57
N ASN A 96 0.98 -21.30 -4.54
CA ASN A 96 2.19 -21.92 -5.09
C ASN A 96 2.64 -23.11 -4.24
N ALA A 97 3.29 -24.08 -4.90
CA ALA A 97 3.69 -25.36 -4.30
C ALA A 97 4.62 -25.20 -3.08
N TYR A 98 5.47 -24.17 -3.05
CA TYR A 98 6.39 -23.95 -1.92
C TYR A 98 5.68 -23.60 -0.60
N SER A 99 4.45 -23.09 -0.64
CA SER A 99 3.65 -22.86 0.55
C SER A 99 3.03 -24.14 1.13
N ARG A 100 3.00 -25.24 0.33
CA ARG A 100 2.42 -26.51 0.75
C ARG A 100 3.24 -27.13 1.89
N GLY A 101 2.59 -27.31 3.04
CA GLY A 101 3.23 -27.87 4.23
C GLY A 101 4.27 -26.96 4.91
N ASN A 102 4.39 -25.70 4.48
CA ASN A 102 5.26 -24.74 5.14
C ASN A 102 4.66 -24.32 6.49
N SER A 103 5.43 -24.50 7.57
CA SER A 103 5.02 -24.15 8.94
C SER A 103 5.24 -22.69 9.30
N ASP A 104 5.96 -21.92 8.46
CA ASP A 104 6.21 -20.50 8.71
C ASP A 104 4.94 -19.65 8.57
N PRO A 105 4.85 -18.49 9.26
CA PRO A 105 3.83 -17.49 8.99
C PRO A 105 3.99 -16.89 7.59
N ILE A 106 3.05 -16.05 7.17
CA ILE A 106 3.17 -15.28 5.91
C ILE A 106 4.41 -14.40 5.96
N ASP A 107 4.57 -13.69 7.06
CA ASP A 107 5.69 -12.77 7.32
C ASP A 107 6.06 -12.84 8.80
N HIS A 108 7.34 -13.08 9.09
CA HIS A 108 7.86 -13.18 10.47
C HIS A 108 7.89 -11.84 11.20
N GLU A 109 7.90 -10.72 10.47
CA GLU A 109 7.89 -9.37 11.04
C GLU A 109 6.47 -8.83 11.24
N CYS A 110 5.43 -9.59 10.84
CA CYS A 110 4.04 -9.17 10.91
C CYS A 110 3.35 -9.67 12.18
N ASP A 111 2.76 -8.76 12.94
CA ASP A 111 2.03 -9.01 14.18
C ASP A 111 0.53 -9.27 13.99
N CYS A 112 0.05 -9.40 12.76
CA CYS A 112 -1.37 -9.60 12.51
C CYS A 112 -1.88 -10.94 13.05
N TYR A 113 -3.19 -11.00 13.33
CA TYR A 113 -3.85 -12.22 13.79
C TYR A 113 -3.52 -13.45 12.94
N THR A 114 -3.44 -13.28 11.62
CA THR A 114 -3.15 -14.39 10.70
C THR A 114 -1.72 -14.89 10.88
N CYS A 115 -0.71 -14.02 10.91
CA CYS A 115 0.69 -14.44 11.05
C CYS A 115 0.99 -15.06 12.42
N VAL A 116 0.32 -14.58 13.47
CA VAL A 116 0.50 -15.11 14.83
C VAL A 116 -0.11 -16.51 15.01
N ASN A 117 -1.22 -16.81 14.30
CA ASN A 117 -2.01 -18.02 14.58
C ASN A 117 -2.01 -19.07 13.46
N TYR A 118 -1.57 -18.73 12.23
CA TYR A 118 -1.69 -19.62 11.08
C TYR A 118 -0.41 -19.66 10.25
N SER A 119 -0.10 -20.85 9.73
CA SER A 119 1.03 -21.07 8.84
C SER A 119 0.65 -20.85 7.36
N GLN A 120 1.67 -20.64 6.51
CA GLN A 120 1.49 -20.62 5.06
C GLN A 120 0.86 -21.93 4.54
N GLY A 121 1.26 -23.08 5.12
CA GLY A 121 0.71 -24.39 4.75
C GLY A 121 -0.78 -24.50 5.04
N TYR A 122 -1.26 -23.99 6.17
CA TYR A 122 -2.68 -23.94 6.46
C TYR A 122 -3.42 -23.05 5.46
N LEU A 123 -2.91 -21.86 5.18
CA LEU A 123 -3.52 -20.92 4.23
C LEU A 123 -3.53 -21.50 2.81
N HIS A 124 -2.45 -22.18 2.40
CA HIS A 124 -2.40 -22.90 1.12
C HIS A 124 -3.50 -23.97 1.03
N HIS A 125 -3.65 -24.78 2.10
CA HIS A 125 -4.70 -25.80 2.18
C HIS A 125 -6.09 -25.17 2.10
N ALA A 126 -6.37 -24.17 2.92
CA ALA A 126 -7.66 -23.48 2.95
C ALA A 126 -8.01 -22.84 1.59
N TYR A 127 -7.02 -22.24 0.90
CA TYR A 127 -7.21 -21.73 -0.46
C TYR A 127 -7.55 -22.83 -1.45
N LYS A 128 -6.79 -23.96 -1.45
CA LYS A 128 -7.02 -25.09 -2.37
C LYS A 128 -8.36 -25.80 -2.11
N ALA A 129 -8.80 -25.82 -0.88
CA ALA A 129 -10.09 -26.39 -0.49
C ALA A 129 -11.28 -25.44 -0.71
N ASN A 130 -11.04 -24.21 -1.20
CA ASN A 130 -12.04 -23.14 -1.35
C ASN A 130 -12.76 -22.79 -0.04
N GLU A 131 -12.06 -22.87 1.09
CA GLU A 131 -12.61 -22.53 2.40
C GLU A 131 -12.81 -21.02 2.55
N LEU A 132 -13.97 -20.59 3.03
CA LEU A 132 -14.32 -19.17 3.22
C LEU A 132 -13.44 -18.46 4.25
N ILE A 133 -12.78 -19.20 5.12
CA ILE A 133 -11.83 -18.65 6.10
C ILE A 133 -10.57 -18.07 5.42
N PHE A 134 -10.15 -18.62 4.27
CA PHE A 134 -8.94 -18.16 3.59
C PHE A 134 -8.99 -16.68 3.20
N PRO A 135 -9.97 -16.17 2.42
CA PRO A 135 -10.01 -14.77 2.04
C PRO A 135 -10.11 -13.82 3.25
N THR A 136 -10.71 -14.27 4.35
CA THR A 136 -10.77 -13.49 5.60
C THR A 136 -9.37 -13.34 6.21
N LEU A 137 -8.66 -14.44 6.45
CA LEU A 137 -7.33 -14.45 7.04
C LEU A 137 -6.32 -13.71 6.16
N ALA A 138 -6.36 -13.95 4.85
CA ALA A 138 -5.52 -13.27 3.88
C ALA A 138 -5.75 -11.75 3.84
N SER A 139 -7.02 -11.32 3.95
CA SER A 139 -7.37 -9.90 4.00
C SER A 139 -6.90 -9.23 5.29
N ILE A 140 -7.04 -9.89 6.44
CA ILE A 140 -6.52 -9.39 7.73
C ILE A 140 -5.01 -9.10 7.60
N HIS A 141 -4.27 -10.03 7.00
CA HIS A 141 -2.83 -9.85 6.80
C HIS A 141 -2.50 -8.70 5.86
N ASN A 142 -3.06 -8.67 4.65
CA ASN A 142 -2.74 -7.63 3.67
C ASN A 142 -3.17 -6.24 4.13
N LEU A 143 -4.29 -6.11 4.86
CA LEU A 143 -4.71 -4.84 5.46
C LEU A 143 -3.72 -4.38 6.54
N ARG A 144 -3.34 -5.29 7.48
CA ARG A 144 -2.37 -4.94 8.52
C ARG A 144 -1.02 -4.52 7.92
N PHE A 145 -0.55 -5.25 6.91
CA PHE A 145 0.68 -4.92 6.19
C PHE A 145 0.62 -3.51 5.60
N THR A 146 -0.46 -3.18 4.88
CA THR A 146 -0.60 -1.89 4.19
C THR A 146 -0.72 -0.74 5.18
N VAL A 147 -1.55 -0.89 6.22
CA VAL A 147 -1.71 0.13 7.28
C VAL A 147 -0.38 0.35 8.01
N HIS A 148 0.29 -0.73 8.41
CA HIS A 148 1.57 -0.65 9.10
C HIS A 148 2.65 0.05 8.28
N LEU A 149 2.68 -0.18 6.96
CA LEU A 149 3.61 0.53 6.08
C LEU A 149 3.36 2.05 6.09
N VAL A 150 2.10 2.48 6.02
CA VAL A 150 1.76 3.92 6.08
C VAL A 150 2.12 4.52 7.43
N ASP A 151 1.87 3.78 8.53
CA ASP A 151 2.30 4.21 9.88
C ASP A 151 3.82 4.40 9.94
N GLN A 152 4.61 3.44 9.44
CA GLN A 152 6.06 3.54 9.37
C GLN A 152 6.54 4.72 8.50
N ILE A 153 5.91 4.94 7.33
CA ILE A 153 6.20 6.10 6.49
C ILE A 153 6.02 7.39 7.29
N ARG A 154 4.90 7.53 7.99
CA ARG A 154 4.61 8.71 8.82
C ARG A 154 5.61 8.87 9.98
N GLU A 155 5.92 7.80 10.70
CA GLU A 155 6.89 7.81 11.81
C GLU A 155 8.26 8.28 11.34
N HIS A 156 8.76 7.73 10.22
CA HIS A 156 10.05 8.10 9.66
C HIS A 156 10.09 9.52 9.06
N MET A 157 8.99 10.02 8.53
CA MET A 157 8.87 11.42 8.11
C MET A 157 9.00 12.36 9.33
N LEU A 158 8.27 12.08 10.40
CA LEU A 158 8.34 12.87 11.64
C LEU A 158 9.71 12.82 12.32
N ALA A 159 10.41 11.69 12.22
CA ALA A 159 11.75 11.48 12.75
C ALA A 159 12.87 12.04 11.86
N GLY A 160 12.57 12.50 10.62
CA GLY A 160 13.58 12.97 9.67
C GLY A 160 14.45 11.85 9.06
N THR A 161 14.03 10.59 9.14
CA THR A 161 14.78 9.40 8.67
C THR A 161 14.10 8.73 7.46
N TYR A 162 13.17 9.42 6.83
CA TYR A 162 12.31 8.85 5.78
C TYR A 162 13.08 8.30 4.56
N PHE A 163 14.06 9.03 4.03
CA PHE A 163 14.75 8.60 2.82
C PHE A 163 15.60 7.35 3.01
N ASP A 164 16.24 7.20 4.18
CA ASP A 164 16.96 5.98 4.53
C ASP A 164 16.01 4.80 4.68
N PHE A 165 14.92 4.99 5.42
CA PHE A 165 13.86 3.98 5.55
C PHE A 165 13.31 3.56 4.19
N LYS A 166 12.91 4.51 3.34
CA LYS A 166 12.38 4.21 2.00
C LYS A 166 13.38 3.40 1.18
N ARG A 167 14.65 3.84 1.13
CA ARG A 167 15.70 3.15 0.36
C ARG A 167 15.82 1.68 0.77
N ASP A 168 15.91 1.44 2.07
CA ASP A 168 16.14 0.11 2.62
C ASP A 168 14.89 -0.78 2.47
N TRP A 169 13.71 -0.23 2.73
CA TRP A 169 12.44 -0.92 2.55
C TRP A 169 12.18 -1.29 1.09
N VAL A 170 12.33 -0.34 0.15
CA VAL A 170 12.14 -0.58 -1.29
C VAL A 170 13.14 -1.61 -1.80
N SER A 171 14.40 -1.55 -1.36
CA SER A 171 15.40 -2.56 -1.70
C SER A 171 14.94 -3.96 -1.27
N ARG A 172 14.53 -4.15 -0.01
CA ARG A 172 14.02 -5.43 0.49
C ARG A 172 12.81 -5.92 -0.31
N PHE A 173 11.85 -5.04 -0.57
CA PHE A 173 10.62 -5.40 -1.27
C PHE A 173 10.85 -5.79 -2.74
N THR A 174 11.80 -5.14 -3.41
CA THR A 174 12.06 -5.33 -4.85
C THR A 174 13.13 -6.37 -5.15
N THR A 175 13.99 -6.72 -4.21
CA THR A 175 15.08 -7.71 -4.39
C THR A 175 14.99 -8.90 -3.43
N GLY A 176 14.03 -8.91 -2.52
CA GLY A 176 13.83 -9.96 -1.53
C GLY A 176 13.33 -11.28 -2.13
N ARG A 177 13.12 -12.27 -1.27
CA ARG A 177 12.76 -13.65 -1.62
C ARG A 177 11.57 -13.77 -2.59
N TYR A 178 10.61 -12.86 -2.50
CA TYR A 178 9.38 -12.89 -3.29
C TYR A 178 9.30 -11.76 -4.32
N ALA A 179 10.40 -11.05 -4.54
CA ALA A 179 10.48 -10.06 -5.60
C ALA A 179 10.20 -10.71 -6.95
N LYS A 180 9.37 -10.08 -7.78
CA LYS A 180 9.19 -10.55 -9.16
C LYS A 180 10.51 -10.31 -9.89
N THR A 181 11.11 -11.37 -10.40
CA THR A 181 12.14 -11.24 -11.43
C THR A 181 11.47 -10.62 -12.65
N THR A 182 11.85 -9.38 -12.96
CA THR A 182 11.45 -8.67 -14.19
C THR A 182 12.01 -9.34 -15.40
#